data_58e50d199920fc539cdcab26a873c3c9
#
_entry.id   58e50d199920fc539cdcab26a873c3c9
#
_cell.length_a   1.000
_cell.length_b   1.000
_cell.length_c   1.000
_cell.angle_alpha   90.00
_cell.angle_beta   90.00
_cell.angle_gamma   90.00
#
_symmetry.space_group_name_H-M   'P 1'
#
loop_
_entity.id
_entity.type
_entity.pdbx_description
1 polymer ?
#
loop_
_entity_poly.entity_id
_entity_poly.type
_entity_poly.pdbx_seq_one_letter_code
_entity_poly.pdbx_strand_id
1 'polypeptide(L)'
;MTSRRIALIFGVFVLITAGGCHRATAPPGTFVLIIESSPNNLDPRQGTDAQSERVGGLIFDALVKKDEHYDLAPWLATSWEQPDPLTWVFHLRDGVRFQDGRPLEAEDVVWTIESLIDPKLTEHLPGGQLISAKSGAFGNVERAEARDRLTVVVHMKRPDAGLLFNMSDGLFGVVPRGSGANLGLHPVGSGPYRFVSQIQDKDVVLERAPHCWSDAMPGNGLRANEIRRLQVNIVPDTITAALEVQKGSADAESNVLTLDMVHAMRDSKQVETSSGPGSNVWYLNFNTQDAALKDKRVRQAIAFAIDRPPIMAALWRGHARLATTLLPPGHWAAASDSEIATYPHDPAKAAALLESAGYHAGADGVRLRLTLKISTDETARLTAISMQQQVRAAGIALTIRSAEFGTFYSDVTRGMFQIYMLKWVGSNEDPDIFRYMYSSDRFPPKGANRGHYVNPRVDALLAKAATETGSPEEVQARRRAEYVEVQKILADEMPSVPLWYPDNEVLHSHRIENVVSRGDGNFDFLR
;
A
#
# COMPACT_ATOMS: atom_id res chain seq x y z
N MET A 1 74.92 -9.41 -47.06
CA MET A 1 73.70 -9.82 -47.74
C MET A 1 72.81 -10.44 -46.70
N THR A 2 71.67 -9.99 -46.28
CA THR A 2 70.68 -9.08 -46.82
C THR A 2 69.73 -8.67 -45.70
N SER A 3 69.78 -7.42 -45.37
CA SER A 3 68.77 -6.71 -44.59
C SER A 3 67.61 -6.37 -45.54
N ARG A 4 66.38 -6.67 -45.15
CA ARG A 4 65.10 -6.13 -45.66
C ARG A 4 64.00 -7.17 -45.59
N ARG A 5 63.28 -7.24 -44.46
CA ARG A 5 61.89 -7.74 -44.38
C ARG A 5 61.38 -7.72 -42.93
N ILE A 6 61.42 -6.58 -42.25
CA ILE A 6 60.70 -6.34 -41.01
C ILE A 6 60.24 -4.88 -41.02
N ALA A 7 59.18 -4.59 -41.74
CA ALA A 7 58.52 -3.30 -41.71
C ALA A 7 57.17 -3.37 -42.43
N LEU A 8 56.22 -4.19 -41.98
CA LEU A 8 54.84 -4.15 -42.47
C LEU A 8 53.85 -4.95 -41.60
N ILE A 9 53.97 -4.90 -40.26
CA ILE A 9 52.94 -5.42 -39.32
C ILE A 9 52.83 -4.46 -38.16
N PHE A 10 52.56 -3.16 -38.39
CA PHE A 10 52.24 -2.20 -37.31
C PHE A 10 51.28 -1.13 -37.80
N GLY A 11 50.21 -1.53 -38.49
CA GLY A 11 49.29 -0.60 -39.10
C GLY A 11 47.79 -0.96 -39.02
N VAL A 12 47.39 -1.94 -38.18
CA VAL A 12 45.97 -2.31 -38.08
C VAL A 12 45.59 -2.60 -36.61
N PHE A 13 45.82 -1.63 -35.72
CA PHE A 13 45.35 -1.81 -34.33
C PHE A 13 44.99 -0.46 -33.64
N VAL A 14 44.30 0.41 -34.33
CA VAL A 14 43.66 1.57 -33.63
C VAL A 14 42.41 1.97 -34.43
N LEU A 15 41.36 1.18 -34.32
CA LEU A 15 40.00 1.58 -34.72
C LEU A 15 38.95 0.65 -34.11
N ILE A 16 39.11 0.33 -32.82
CA ILE A 16 38.01 -0.22 -32.01
C ILE A 16 38.06 0.53 -30.71
N THR A 17 37.27 1.56 -30.58
CA THR A 17 36.66 1.99 -29.31
C THR A 17 36.05 3.38 -29.50
N ALA A 18 34.89 3.44 -29.97
CA ALA A 18 33.94 4.50 -29.64
C ALA A 18 32.52 3.98 -29.89
N GLY A 19 32.30 2.72 -29.57
CA GLY A 19 30.95 2.26 -29.26
C GLY A 19 30.63 2.68 -27.84
N GLY A 20 30.50 3.99 -27.58
CA GLY A 20 29.87 4.47 -26.37
C GLY A 20 28.50 3.83 -26.33
N CYS A 21 28.15 3.20 -25.20
CA CYS A 21 26.80 2.78 -24.89
C CYS A 21 25.92 4.05 -24.94
N HIS A 22 25.50 4.44 -26.14
CA HIS A 22 24.33 5.31 -26.28
C HIS A 22 23.15 4.46 -25.85
N ARG A 23 22.79 4.56 -24.58
CA ARG A 23 21.46 4.15 -24.13
C ARG A 23 20.52 4.90 -25.07
N ALA A 24 19.72 4.18 -25.84
CA ALA A 24 18.78 4.77 -26.77
C ALA A 24 17.90 5.74 -25.96
N THR A 25 17.97 7.01 -26.28
CA THR A 25 17.05 8.01 -25.70
C THR A 25 15.63 7.57 -26.01
N ALA A 26 14.76 7.60 -25.01
CA ALA A 26 13.36 7.22 -25.18
C ALA A 26 12.76 8.02 -26.37
N PRO A 27 11.86 7.39 -27.16
CA PRO A 27 11.22 8.08 -28.27
C PRO A 27 10.56 9.39 -27.83
N PRO A 28 10.52 10.43 -28.70
CA PRO A 28 9.82 11.68 -28.36
C PRO A 28 8.38 11.43 -27.90
N GLY A 29 7.95 12.11 -26.82
CA GLY A 29 6.62 11.89 -26.22
C GLY A 29 6.53 10.68 -25.29
N THR A 30 7.66 10.03 -25.00
CA THR A 30 7.74 9.00 -23.96
C THR A 30 7.99 9.67 -22.61
N PHE A 31 7.22 9.27 -21.61
CA PHE A 31 7.45 9.55 -20.20
C PHE A 31 8.09 8.31 -19.56
N VAL A 32 9.18 8.50 -18.85
CA VAL A 32 9.92 7.42 -18.19
C VAL A 32 9.74 7.54 -16.69
N LEU A 33 9.02 6.56 -16.10
CA LEU A 33 8.84 6.41 -14.66
C LEU A 33 9.77 5.31 -14.13
N ILE A 34 10.41 5.54 -13.00
CA ILE A 34 11.19 4.52 -12.28
C ILE A 34 10.40 3.99 -11.09
N ILE A 35 10.41 2.67 -10.92
CA ILE A 35 9.88 1.96 -9.76
C ILE A 35 10.91 0.94 -9.25
N GLU A 36 10.77 0.50 -7.97
CA GLU A 36 11.75 -0.35 -7.30
C GLU A 36 11.70 -1.84 -7.70
N SER A 37 10.54 -2.32 -8.15
CA SER A 37 10.34 -3.75 -8.46
C SER A 37 9.33 -3.96 -9.57
N SER A 38 9.43 -5.09 -10.25
CA SER A 38 8.48 -5.50 -11.29
C SER A 38 7.10 -5.79 -10.71
N PRO A 39 6.01 -5.41 -11.41
CA PRO A 39 4.70 -6.01 -11.18
C PRO A 39 4.78 -7.54 -11.32
N ASN A 40 4.27 -8.27 -10.33
CA ASN A 40 4.25 -9.74 -10.37
C ASN A 40 3.22 -10.26 -11.36
N ASN A 41 2.07 -9.60 -11.46
CA ASN A 41 1.01 -9.97 -12.39
C ASN A 41 0.12 -8.76 -12.72
N LEU A 42 -0.08 -8.48 -14.00
CA LEU A 42 -0.94 -7.37 -14.46
C LEU A 42 -2.42 -7.75 -14.59
N ASP A 43 -2.82 -9.01 -14.32
CA ASP A 43 -4.24 -9.35 -14.15
C ASP A 43 -4.74 -8.82 -12.80
N PRO A 44 -5.75 -7.91 -12.76
CA PRO A 44 -6.23 -7.31 -11.52
C PRO A 44 -6.87 -8.32 -10.56
N ARG A 45 -7.17 -9.53 -11.02
CA ARG A 45 -7.68 -10.64 -10.21
C ARG A 45 -6.55 -11.43 -9.52
N GLN A 46 -5.29 -11.23 -9.93
CA GLN A 46 -4.10 -11.97 -9.48
C GLN A 46 -3.04 -11.10 -8.81
N GLY A 47 -2.84 -9.88 -9.32
CA GLY A 47 -1.85 -8.94 -8.80
C GLY A 47 -2.22 -8.48 -7.38
N THR A 48 -1.34 -8.73 -6.41
CA THR A 48 -1.53 -8.39 -4.99
C THR A 48 -0.37 -7.60 -4.41
N ASP A 49 0.66 -7.37 -5.21
CA ASP A 49 1.77 -6.49 -4.84
C ASP A 49 1.49 -5.04 -5.29
N ALA A 50 2.11 -4.09 -4.59
CA ALA A 50 1.86 -2.67 -4.82
C ALA A 50 2.12 -2.23 -6.27
N GLN A 51 3.12 -2.81 -6.95
CA GLN A 51 3.44 -2.42 -8.33
C GLN A 51 2.44 -3.00 -9.32
N SER A 52 1.95 -4.23 -9.10
CA SER A 52 0.84 -4.81 -9.87
C SER A 52 -0.42 -3.96 -9.76
N GLU A 53 -0.75 -3.48 -8.57
CA GLU A 53 -1.92 -2.63 -8.33
C GLU A 53 -1.76 -1.24 -8.95
N ARG A 54 -0.61 -0.59 -8.80
CA ARG A 54 -0.33 0.76 -9.33
C ARG A 54 -0.28 0.78 -10.85
N VAL A 55 0.47 -0.13 -11.47
CA VAL A 55 0.55 -0.23 -12.94
C VAL A 55 -0.77 -0.74 -13.51
N GLY A 56 -1.40 -1.71 -12.85
CA GLY A 56 -2.74 -2.21 -13.20
C GLY A 56 -3.79 -1.11 -13.17
N GLY A 57 -3.73 -0.19 -12.18
CA GLY A 57 -4.61 0.97 -12.08
C GLY A 57 -4.53 1.94 -13.26
N LEU A 58 -3.46 1.93 -14.05
CA LEU A 58 -3.37 2.69 -15.31
C LEU A 58 -4.04 1.97 -16.48
N ILE A 59 -4.22 0.65 -16.39
CA ILE A 59 -4.77 -0.20 -17.46
C ILE A 59 -6.27 -0.46 -17.23
N PHE A 60 -6.66 -0.71 -15.98
CA PHE A 60 -8.01 -1.11 -15.61
C PHE A 60 -8.71 -0.01 -14.80
N ASP A 61 -10.03 0.02 -14.89
CA ASP A 61 -10.87 0.83 -14.01
C ASP A 61 -11.67 -0.06 -13.06
N ALA A 62 -11.89 0.46 -11.86
CA ALA A 62 -12.74 -0.14 -10.83
C ALA A 62 -14.18 0.38 -10.89
N LEU A 63 -15.08 -0.18 -10.07
CA LEU A 63 -16.46 0.34 -9.98
C LEU A 63 -16.52 1.68 -9.28
N VAL A 64 -15.76 1.83 -8.21
CA VAL A 64 -15.68 3.05 -7.40
C VAL A 64 -14.22 3.49 -7.25
N LYS A 65 -14.00 4.73 -6.84
CA LYS A 65 -12.68 5.30 -6.62
C LYS A 65 -12.61 5.88 -5.20
N LYS A 66 -11.44 5.81 -4.60
CA LYS A 66 -11.17 6.47 -3.32
C LYS A 66 -10.86 7.96 -3.55
N ASP A 67 -11.40 8.84 -2.74
CA ASP A 67 -11.02 10.24 -2.70
C ASP A 67 -9.84 10.50 -1.73
N GLU A 68 -9.51 11.76 -1.48
CA GLU A 68 -8.42 12.16 -0.59
C GLU A 68 -8.68 11.87 0.91
N HIS A 69 -9.93 11.59 1.28
CA HIS A 69 -10.36 11.20 2.63
C HIS A 69 -10.62 9.70 2.74
N TYR A 70 -10.32 8.94 1.67
CA TYR A 70 -10.61 7.52 1.53
C TYR A 70 -12.11 7.19 1.51
N ASP A 71 -12.96 8.20 1.23
CA ASP A 71 -14.36 8.01 0.92
C ASP A 71 -14.52 7.44 -0.49
N LEU A 72 -15.56 6.62 -0.67
CA LEU A 72 -15.81 5.98 -1.96
C LEU A 72 -16.67 6.87 -2.86
N ALA A 73 -16.14 7.20 -4.00
CA ALA A 73 -16.76 8.06 -5.01
C ALA A 73 -17.11 7.26 -6.28
N PRO A 74 -18.12 7.70 -7.06
CA PRO A 74 -18.48 7.11 -8.33
C PRO A 74 -17.30 7.09 -9.33
N TRP A 75 -17.15 5.94 -10.04
CA TRP A 75 -16.18 5.81 -11.13
C TRP A 75 -16.81 5.11 -12.34
N LEU A 76 -16.57 3.80 -12.59
CA LEU A 76 -17.36 3.06 -13.60
C LEU A 76 -18.83 2.92 -13.19
N ALA A 77 -19.10 2.70 -11.90
CA ALA A 77 -20.43 2.86 -11.33
C ALA A 77 -20.70 4.35 -11.11
N THR A 78 -21.78 4.86 -11.67
CA THR A 78 -22.26 6.25 -11.46
C THR A 78 -23.02 6.40 -10.16
N SER A 79 -23.60 5.29 -9.68
CA SER A 79 -24.31 5.18 -8.39
C SER A 79 -24.45 3.72 -8.00
N TRP A 80 -24.76 3.49 -6.74
CA TRP A 80 -25.09 2.18 -6.21
C TRP A 80 -26.13 2.29 -5.11
N GLU A 81 -26.82 1.19 -4.85
CA GLU A 81 -27.83 1.08 -3.80
C GLU A 81 -27.79 -0.31 -3.15
N GLN A 82 -28.26 -0.38 -1.93
CA GLN A 82 -28.41 -1.62 -1.18
C GLN A 82 -29.87 -1.78 -0.75
N PRO A 83 -30.74 -2.31 -1.63
CA PRO A 83 -32.19 -2.40 -1.36
C PRO A 83 -32.52 -3.32 -0.18
N ASP A 84 -31.65 -4.27 0.11
CA ASP A 84 -31.71 -5.15 1.28
C ASP A 84 -30.29 -5.55 1.72
N PRO A 85 -30.10 -6.11 2.93
CA PRO A 85 -28.77 -6.41 3.47
C PRO A 85 -27.92 -7.37 2.65
N LEU A 86 -28.50 -8.13 1.73
CA LEU A 86 -27.81 -9.14 0.93
C LEU A 86 -27.73 -8.79 -0.56
N THR A 87 -28.19 -7.60 -0.96
CA THR A 87 -28.23 -7.22 -2.37
C THR A 87 -27.61 -5.85 -2.60
N TRP A 88 -26.60 -5.80 -3.45
CA TRP A 88 -26.04 -4.57 -3.98
C TRP A 88 -26.44 -4.38 -5.44
N VAL A 89 -26.79 -3.17 -5.83
CA VAL A 89 -27.13 -2.81 -7.22
C VAL A 89 -26.22 -1.68 -7.66
N PHE A 90 -25.49 -1.88 -8.76
CA PHE A 90 -24.57 -0.88 -9.32
C PHE A 90 -25.09 -0.42 -10.69
N HIS A 91 -25.16 0.89 -10.91
CA HIS A 91 -25.51 1.51 -12.17
C HIS A 91 -24.27 1.98 -12.89
N LEU A 92 -23.94 1.37 -14.03
CA LEU A 92 -22.71 1.63 -14.77
C LEU A 92 -22.83 2.89 -15.65
N ARG A 93 -21.69 3.48 -15.90
CA ARG A 93 -21.53 4.59 -16.85
C ARG A 93 -21.71 4.08 -18.27
N ASP A 94 -22.55 4.77 -19.04
CA ASP A 94 -22.75 4.46 -20.46
C ASP A 94 -21.59 4.99 -21.32
N GLY A 95 -21.34 4.34 -22.44
CA GLY A 95 -20.37 4.74 -23.44
C GLY A 95 -18.91 4.38 -23.12
N VAL A 96 -18.64 3.73 -21.99
CA VAL A 96 -17.29 3.23 -21.67
C VAL A 96 -16.91 2.10 -22.62
N ARG A 97 -15.65 2.08 -23.05
CA ARG A 97 -15.09 1.04 -23.91
C ARG A 97 -13.80 0.48 -23.34
N PHE A 98 -13.57 -0.79 -23.57
CA PHE A 98 -12.24 -1.39 -23.41
C PHE A 98 -11.27 -0.87 -24.47
N GLN A 99 -9.98 -1.02 -24.22
CA GLN A 99 -8.89 -0.60 -25.10
C GLN A 99 -8.87 -1.35 -26.45
N ASP A 100 -9.53 -2.49 -26.55
CA ASP A 100 -9.77 -3.23 -27.80
C ASP A 100 -10.99 -2.74 -28.59
N GLY A 101 -11.69 -1.73 -28.08
CA GLY A 101 -12.84 -1.09 -28.71
C GLY A 101 -14.21 -1.69 -28.36
N ARG A 102 -14.28 -2.83 -27.68
CA ARG A 102 -15.55 -3.41 -27.19
C ARG A 102 -16.21 -2.48 -26.16
N PRO A 103 -17.56 -2.37 -26.13
CA PRO A 103 -18.24 -1.68 -25.03
C PRO A 103 -18.00 -2.43 -23.72
N LEU A 104 -17.91 -1.69 -22.60
CA LEU A 104 -17.92 -2.24 -21.25
C LEU A 104 -19.37 -2.25 -20.76
N GLU A 105 -19.87 -3.42 -20.39
CA GLU A 105 -21.25 -3.65 -20.01
C GLU A 105 -21.35 -4.43 -18.69
N ALA A 106 -22.55 -4.56 -18.14
CA ALA A 106 -22.79 -5.24 -16.87
C ALA A 106 -22.28 -6.70 -16.87
N GLU A 107 -22.35 -7.39 -18.00
CA GLU A 107 -21.83 -8.75 -18.15
C GLU A 107 -20.31 -8.87 -17.96
N ASP A 108 -19.54 -7.80 -18.22
CA ASP A 108 -18.09 -7.78 -17.97
C ASP A 108 -17.79 -7.67 -16.47
N VAL A 109 -18.58 -6.89 -15.74
CA VAL A 109 -18.48 -6.78 -14.29
C VAL A 109 -18.88 -8.10 -13.62
N VAL A 110 -19.98 -8.70 -14.08
CA VAL A 110 -20.43 -10.05 -13.63
C VAL A 110 -19.31 -11.06 -13.86
N TRP A 111 -18.76 -11.12 -15.07
CA TRP A 111 -17.63 -12.00 -15.39
C TRP A 111 -16.45 -11.78 -14.45
N THR A 112 -16.10 -10.51 -14.19
CA THR A 112 -15.00 -10.18 -13.30
C THR A 112 -15.24 -10.75 -11.90
N ILE A 113 -16.41 -10.47 -11.31
CA ILE A 113 -16.76 -10.93 -9.95
C ILE A 113 -16.83 -12.45 -9.89
N GLU A 114 -17.55 -13.08 -10.82
CA GLU A 114 -17.71 -14.54 -10.83
C GLU A 114 -16.36 -15.26 -11.00
N SER A 115 -15.45 -14.74 -11.84
CA SER A 115 -14.12 -15.31 -12.02
C SER A 115 -13.20 -15.15 -10.79
N LEU A 116 -13.51 -14.24 -9.86
CA LEU A 116 -12.81 -14.14 -8.57
C LEU A 116 -13.21 -15.25 -7.60
N ILE A 117 -14.46 -15.71 -7.64
CA ILE A 117 -15.05 -16.62 -6.65
C ILE A 117 -15.22 -18.05 -7.15
N ASP A 118 -15.38 -18.28 -8.47
CA ASP A 118 -15.51 -19.60 -9.07
C ASP A 118 -14.38 -19.91 -10.07
N PRO A 119 -13.35 -20.67 -9.63
CA PRO A 119 -12.26 -21.07 -10.50
C PRO A 119 -12.69 -21.92 -11.71
N LYS A 120 -13.81 -22.62 -11.63
CA LYS A 120 -14.31 -23.48 -12.74
C LYS A 120 -14.73 -22.66 -13.95
N LEU A 121 -15.14 -21.40 -13.73
CA LEU A 121 -15.60 -20.51 -14.80
C LEU A 121 -14.53 -20.31 -15.88
N THR A 122 -13.26 -20.41 -15.52
CA THR A 122 -12.12 -20.14 -16.41
C THR A 122 -11.38 -21.39 -16.87
N GLU A 123 -11.71 -22.60 -16.35
CA GLU A 123 -10.93 -23.83 -16.60
C GLU A 123 -10.79 -24.21 -18.08
N HIS A 124 -11.77 -23.83 -18.90
CA HIS A 124 -11.81 -24.10 -20.34
C HIS A 124 -11.17 -23.01 -21.20
N LEU A 125 -10.68 -21.93 -20.58
CA LEU A 125 -10.11 -20.78 -21.27
C LEU A 125 -8.57 -20.90 -21.37
N PRO A 126 -7.95 -20.13 -22.28
CA PRO A 126 -6.50 -20.07 -22.38
C PRO A 126 -5.84 -19.71 -21.03
N GLY A 127 -4.82 -20.50 -20.63
CA GLY A 127 -4.17 -20.39 -19.33
C GLY A 127 -4.75 -21.30 -18.26
N GLY A 128 -5.86 -21.97 -18.53
CA GLY A 128 -6.52 -22.88 -17.59
C GLY A 128 -7.23 -22.17 -16.45
N GLN A 129 -7.42 -22.89 -15.36
CA GLN A 129 -8.17 -22.42 -14.19
C GLN A 129 -7.52 -21.21 -13.52
N LEU A 130 -8.25 -20.11 -13.36
CA LEU A 130 -7.84 -18.96 -12.57
C LEU A 130 -8.13 -19.23 -11.09
N ILE A 131 -7.09 -19.30 -10.26
CA ILE A 131 -7.24 -19.30 -8.80
C ILE A 131 -6.90 -17.90 -8.34
N SER A 132 -7.92 -17.07 -8.10
CA SER A 132 -7.70 -15.68 -7.75
C SER A 132 -7.07 -15.51 -6.38
N ALA A 133 -5.97 -14.75 -6.32
CA ALA A 133 -5.34 -14.35 -5.07
C ALA A 133 -6.24 -13.40 -4.24
N LYS A 134 -7.21 -12.74 -4.87
CA LYS A 134 -8.16 -11.81 -4.23
C LYS A 134 -9.50 -12.48 -3.84
N SER A 135 -9.67 -13.77 -4.08
CA SER A 135 -10.91 -14.51 -3.77
C SER A 135 -11.40 -14.36 -2.32
N GLY A 136 -10.48 -14.21 -1.37
CA GLY A 136 -10.82 -14.01 0.04
C GLY A 136 -11.58 -12.72 0.32
N ALA A 137 -11.30 -11.64 -0.42
CA ALA A 137 -12.00 -10.35 -0.30
C ALA A 137 -13.44 -10.41 -0.83
N PHE A 138 -13.72 -11.35 -1.72
CA PHE A 138 -15.06 -11.59 -2.31
C PHE A 138 -15.75 -12.84 -1.77
N GLY A 139 -15.23 -13.44 -0.71
CA GLY A 139 -15.72 -14.72 -0.15
C GLY A 139 -17.19 -14.69 0.33
N ASN A 140 -17.71 -13.51 0.63
CA ASN A 140 -19.11 -13.30 0.99
C ASN A 140 -20.05 -13.11 -0.21
N VAL A 141 -19.54 -12.93 -1.41
CA VAL A 141 -20.35 -12.89 -2.62
C VAL A 141 -20.89 -14.29 -2.90
N GLU A 142 -22.20 -14.40 -3.12
CA GLU A 142 -22.86 -15.62 -3.53
C GLU A 142 -22.83 -15.76 -5.06
N ARG A 143 -23.28 -14.72 -5.75
CA ARG A 143 -23.32 -14.61 -7.21
C ARG A 143 -23.48 -13.16 -7.66
N ALA A 144 -23.17 -12.89 -8.91
CA ALA A 144 -23.49 -11.64 -9.58
C ALA A 144 -24.34 -11.89 -10.83
N GLU A 145 -25.18 -10.92 -11.20
CA GLU A 145 -25.99 -10.99 -12.42
C GLU A 145 -26.15 -9.62 -13.09
N ALA A 146 -26.24 -9.60 -14.41
CA ALA A 146 -26.58 -8.42 -15.18
C ALA A 146 -28.12 -8.34 -15.29
N ARG A 147 -28.73 -7.34 -14.66
CA ARG A 147 -30.17 -7.08 -14.77
C ARG A 147 -30.52 -6.51 -16.14
N ASP A 148 -29.64 -5.68 -16.64
CA ASP A 148 -29.67 -5.09 -17.99
C ASP A 148 -28.24 -4.73 -18.41
N ARG A 149 -28.09 -4.04 -19.54
CA ARG A 149 -26.79 -3.69 -20.12
C ARG A 149 -25.88 -2.88 -19.17
N LEU A 150 -26.45 -2.08 -18.28
CA LEU A 150 -25.73 -1.16 -17.41
C LEU A 150 -26.03 -1.35 -15.92
N THR A 151 -26.78 -2.38 -15.54
CA THR A 151 -27.15 -2.64 -14.15
C THR A 151 -26.63 -3.99 -13.70
N VAL A 152 -25.74 -3.98 -12.72
CA VAL A 152 -25.16 -5.17 -12.07
C VAL A 152 -25.83 -5.37 -10.71
N VAL A 153 -26.24 -6.60 -10.41
CA VAL A 153 -26.75 -7.00 -9.10
C VAL A 153 -25.79 -8.01 -8.49
N VAL A 154 -25.34 -7.75 -7.27
CA VAL A 154 -24.46 -8.65 -6.52
C VAL A 154 -25.21 -9.18 -5.30
N HIS A 155 -25.36 -10.50 -5.21
CA HIS A 155 -25.99 -11.17 -4.09
C HIS A 155 -24.94 -11.67 -3.10
N MET A 156 -25.21 -11.46 -1.82
CA MET A 156 -24.29 -11.75 -0.73
C MET A 156 -24.79 -12.94 0.10
N LYS A 157 -23.89 -13.81 0.55
CA LYS A 157 -24.17 -14.89 1.51
C LYS A 157 -24.54 -14.35 2.90
N ARG A 158 -23.99 -13.21 3.25
CA ARG A 158 -24.21 -12.45 4.48
C ARG A 158 -23.88 -10.98 4.24
N PRO A 159 -24.42 -10.05 5.05
CA PRO A 159 -24.08 -8.63 4.94
C PRO A 159 -22.57 -8.42 5.01
N ASP A 160 -22.05 -7.53 4.15
CA ASP A 160 -20.63 -7.19 4.07
C ASP A 160 -20.47 -5.72 3.64
N ALA A 161 -20.24 -4.86 4.62
CA ALA A 161 -20.04 -3.44 4.38
C ALA A 161 -18.66 -3.12 3.76
N GLY A 162 -17.72 -4.08 3.74
CA GLY A 162 -16.42 -3.96 3.09
C GLY A 162 -16.43 -4.24 1.58
N LEU A 163 -17.52 -4.81 1.04
CA LEU A 163 -17.59 -5.16 -0.38
C LEU A 163 -17.27 -3.97 -1.29
N LEU A 164 -17.88 -2.82 -1.01
CA LEU A 164 -17.74 -1.63 -1.84
C LEU A 164 -16.28 -1.14 -1.87
N PHE A 165 -15.57 -1.20 -0.74
CA PHE A 165 -14.14 -0.88 -0.69
C PHE A 165 -13.32 -1.87 -1.53
N ASN A 166 -13.63 -3.16 -1.46
CA ASN A 166 -12.94 -4.18 -2.27
C ASN A 166 -13.18 -4.01 -3.78
N MET A 167 -14.18 -3.21 -4.19
CA MET A 167 -14.46 -2.85 -5.59
C MET A 167 -13.85 -1.49 -6.00
N SER A 168 -12.94 -0.94 -5.19
CA SER A 168 -12.27 0.34 -5.48
C SER A 168 -10.97 0.17 -6.26
N ASP A 169 -10.46 1.30 -6.73
CA ASP A 169 -9.20 1.41 -7.46
C ASP A 169 -8.01 0.81 -6.68
N GLY A 170 -7.11 0.17 -7.42
CA GLY A 170 -5.98 -0.61 -6.89
C GLY A 170 -6.38 -2.02 -6.43
N LEU A 171 -7.59 -2.23 -5.91
CA LEU A 171 -8.04 -3.51 -5.40
C LEU A 171 -8.85 -4.33 -6.42
N PHE A 172 -9.56 -3.64 -7.29
CA PHE A 172 -10.46 -4.22 -8.30
C PHE A 172 -10.18 -3.60 -9.67
N GLY A 173 -10.40 -4.36 -10.73
CA GLY A 173 -10.34 -3.87 -12.11
C GLY A 173 -11.26 -4.71 -12.98
N VAL A 174 -12.16 -4.05 -13.71
CA VAL A 174 -13.09 -4.75 -14.60
C VAL A 174 -12.33 -5.30 -15.80
N VAL A 175 -12.49 -6.60 -16.04
CA VAL A 175 -11.87 -7.30 -17.17
C VAL A 175 -12.93 -7.68 -18.22
N PRO A 176 -12.57 -7.77 -19.51
CA PRO A 176 -13.51 -8.18 -20.53
C PRO A 176 -14.06 -9.59 -20.29
N ARG A 177 -15.35 -9.79 -20.52
CA ARG A 177 -15.99 -11.12 -20.44
C ARG A 177 -15.23 -12.14 -21.30
N GLY A 178 -15.01 -13.32 -20.75
CA GLY A 178 -14.26 -14.39 -21.40
C GLY A 178 -12.75 -14.30 -21.18
N SER A 179 -12.24 -13.36 -20.37
CA SER A 179 -10.82 -13.29 -20.01
C SER A 179 -10.42 -14.47 -19.14
N GLY A 180 -9.48 -15.31 -19.64
CA GLY A 180 -8.89 -16.44 -18.93
C GLY A 180 -7.74 -16.05 -18.00
N ALA A 181 -6.99 -17.05 -17.51
CA ALA A 181 -5.85 -16.86 -16.61
C ALA A 181 -4.61 -16.22 -17.27
N ASN A 182 -4.58 -16.14 -18.61
CA ASN A 182 -3.50 -15.50 -19.37
C ASN A 182 -3.66 -13.99 -19.54
N LEU A 183 -4.70 -13.37 -18.97
CA LEU A 183 -4.94 -11.93 -19.14
C LEU A 183 -3.73 -11.09 -18.71
N GLY A 184 -3.01 -11.50 -17.65
CA GLY A 184 -1.83 -10.79 -17.18
C GLY A 184 -0.68 -10.68 -18.19
N LEU A 185 -0.64 -11.55 -19.22
CA LEU A 185 0.35 -11.49 -20.30
C LEU A 185 -0.02 -10.46 -21.38
N HIS A 186 -1.32 -10.23 -21.59
CA HIS A 186 -1.87 -9.30 -22.57
C HIS A 186 -3.08 -8.58 -21.97
N PRO A 187 -2.86 -7.73 -20.95
CA PRO A 187 -3.94 -7.06 -20.25
C PRO A 187 -4.71 -6.12 -21.16
N VAL A 188 -6.04 -6.19 -21.07
CA VAL A 188 -6.98 -5.32 -21.76
C VAL A 188 -7.96 -4.78 -20.73
N GLY A 189 -7.91 -3.48 -20.48
CA GLY A 189 -8.77 -2.75 -19.55
C GLY A 189 -9.51 -1.61 -20.22
N SER A 190 -10.09 -0.74 -19.41
CA SER A 190 -10.79 0.49 -19.83
C SER A 190 -10.07 1.77 -19.39
N GLY A 191 -8.94 1.62 -18.71
CA GLY A 191 -8.15 2.71 -18.17
C GLY A 191 -7.39 3.52 -19.22
N PRO A 192 -6.71 4.58 -18.78
CA PRO A 192 -6.10 5.59 -19.67
C PRO A 192 -4.93 5.08 -20.51
N TYR A 193 -4.32 3.96 -20.15
CA TYR A 193 -3.19 3.40 -20.87
C TYR A 193 -3.43 1.95 -21.25
N ARG A 194 -3.09 1.58 -22.49
CA ARG A 194 -3.09 0.21 -22.98
C ARG A 194 -1.71 -0.42 -22.86
N PHE A 195 -1.67 -1.70 -22.58
CA PHE A 195 -0.45 -2.49 -22.52
C PHE A 195 0.19 -2.65 -23.89
N VAL A 196 1.53 -2.56 -23.95
CA VAL A 196 2.33 -2.81 -25.14
C VAL A 196 3.26 -3.99 -24.92
N SER A 197 4.07 -3.96 -23.86
CA SER A 197 5.01 -5.03 -23.54
C SER A 197 5.47 -4.98 -22.08
N GLN A 198 5.93 -6.12 -21.58
CA GLN A 198 6.63 -6.24 -20.30
C GLN A 198 7.85 -7.13 -20.48
N ILE A 199 8.99 -6.67 -19.97
CA ILE A 199 10.17 -7.49 -19.78
C ILE A 199 10.41 -7.53 -18.26
N GLN A 200 10.29 -8.72 -17.69
CA GLN A 200 10.42 -8.90 -16.23
C GLN A 200 11.75 -8.31 -15.75
N ASP A 201 11.72 -7.61 -14.62
CA ASP A 201 12.85 -6.95 -13.96
C ASP A 201 13.59 -5.90 -14.83
N LYS A 202 12.93 -5.43 -15.89
CA LYS A 202 13.47 -4.41 -16.77
C LYS A 202 12.50 -3.27 -17.01
N ASP A 203 11.38 -3.52 -17.69
CA ASP A 203 10.41 -2.47 -18.02
C ASP A 203 8.99 -3.00 -18.26
N VAL A 204 8.02 -2.10 -18.10
CA VAL A 204 6.65 -2.22 -18.61
C VAL A 204 6.41 -1.01 -19.52
N VAL A 205 5.91 -1.27 -20.73
CA VAL A 205 5.61 -0.23 -21.70
C VAL A 205 4.11 -0.15 -21.93
N LEU A 206 3.58 1.05 -21.74
CA LEU A 206 2.18 1.38 -21.95
C LEU A 206 2.06 2.51 -22.99
N GLU A 207 0.93 2.58 -23.69
CA GLU A 207 0.58 3.68 -24.60
C GLU A 207 -0.77 4.26 -24.21
N ARG A 208 -0.95 5.57 -24.43
CA ARG A 208 -2.23 6.24 -24.21
C ARG A 208 -3.34 5.53 -24.98
N ALA A 209 -4.40 5.17 -24.29
CA ALA A 209 -5.57 4.57 -24.92
C ALA A 209 -6.30 5.61 -25.78
N PRO A 210 -6.66 5.29 -27.02
CA PRO A 210 -7.48 6.19 -27.83
C PRO A 210 -8.87 6.31 -27.22
N HIS A 211 -9.39 7.53 -27.09
CA HIS A 211 -10.74 7.80 -26.60
C HIS A 211 -11.01 7.29 -25.17
N CYS A 212 -10.07 7.55 -24.25
CA CYS A 212 -10.30 7.22 -22.84
C CYS A 212 -11.52 8.00 -22.32
N TRP A 213 -12.49 7.30 -21.78
CA TRP A 213 -13.75 7.89 -21.28
C TRP A 213 -13.51 8.89 -20.16
N SER A 214 -12.48 8.66 -19.34
CA SER A 214 -12.16 9.52 -18.20
C SER A 214 -11.46 10.83 -18.58
N ASP A 215 -11.03 11.01 -19.83
CA ASP A 215 -10.45 12.28 -20.30
C ASP A 215 -11.43 13.46 -20.21
N ALA A 216 -12.72 13.19 -20.20
CA ALA A 216 -13.77 14.19 -20.04
C ALA A 216 -14.12 14.52 -18.59
N MET A 217 -13.51 13.83 -17.61
CA MET A 217 -13.83 14.01 -16.20
C MET A 217 -13.11 15.24 -15.62
N PRO A 218 -13.81 16.09 -14.81
CA PRO A 218 -13.17 17.21 -14.13
C PRO A 218 -12.09 16.73 -13.16
N GLY A 219 -10.93 17.38 -13.13
CA GLY A 219 -9.85 17.08 -12.17
C GLY A 219 -9.02 15.86 -12.50
N ASN A 220 -9.25 15.21 -13.62
CA ASN A 220 -8.31 14.25 -14.14
C ASN A 220 -7.03 14.97 -14.55
N GLY A 221 -6.03 14.74 -13.73
CA GLY A 221 -4.68 15.15 -13.65
C GLY A 221 -4.06 15.78 -14.89
N LEU A 222 -2.83 15.89 -14.84
CA LEU A 222 -1.89 16.29 -15.85
C LEU A 222 -2.45 16.27 -17.27
N ARG A 223 -1.99 17.15 -18.07
CA ARG A 223 -2.05 17.12 -19.54
C ARG A 223 -1.82 15.70 -20.09
N ALA A 224 -2.69 14.77 -19.68
CA ALA A 224 -2.69 13.36 -20.06
C ALA A 224 -2.57 13.18 -21.59
N ASN A 225 -3.01 14.20 -22.35
CA ASN A 225 -2.84 14.27 -23.81
C ASN A 225 -1.39 14.46 -24.28
N GLU A 226 -0.46 14.80 -23.38
CA GLU A 226 0.95 15.00 -23.72
C GLU A 226 1.80 13.73 -23.55
N ILE A 227 1.40 12.81 -22.66
CA ILE A 227 2.10 11.52 -22.45
C ILE A 227 1.49 10.47 -23.38
N ARG A 228 2.08 10.30 -24.56
CA ARG A 228 1.62 9.30 -25.53
C ARG A 228 2.11 7.89 -25.21
N ARG A 229 3.26 7.78 -24.58
CA ARG A 229 3.91 6.52 -24.21
C ARG A 229 4.47 6.64 -22.80
N LEU A 230 4.16 5.67 -21.98
CA LEU A 230 4.69 5.53 -20.63
C LEU A 230 5.61 4.31 -20.59
N GLN A 231 6.86 4.52 -20.21
CA GLN A 231 7.84 3.47 -19.98
C GLN A 231 8.13 3.41 -18.49
N VAL A 232 7.71 2.33 -17.83
CA VAL A 232 7.95 2.08 -16.42
C VAL A 232 9.19 1.23 -16.29
N ASN A 233 10.31 1.82 -15.88
CA ASN A 233 11.59 1.14 -15.71
C ASN A 233 11.74 0.59 -14.29
N ILE A 234 12.22 -0.63 -14.18
CA ILE A 234 12.53 -1.25 -12.89
C ILE A 234 13.98 -0.98 -12.54
N VAL A 235 14.21 -0.17 -11.49
CA VAL A 235 15.55 0.19 -11.01
C VAL A 235 15.59 0.07 -9.48
N PRO A 236 15.92 -1.10 -8.94
CA PRO A 236 15.95 -1.35 -7.49
C PRO A 236 17.02 -0.55 -6.74
N ASP A 237 18.11 -0.20 -7.41
CA ASP A 237 19.21 0.56 -6.80
C ASP A 237 18.87 2.04 -6.70
N THR A 238 18.77 2.54 -5.48
CA THR A 238 18.34 3.91 -5.17
C THR A 238 19.29 4.99 -5.74
N ILE A 239 20.61 4.72 -5.76
CA ILE A 239 21.58 5.66 -6.30
C ILE A 239 21.44 5.77 -7.81
N THR A 240 21.27 4.64 -8.48
CA THR A 240 21.05 4.59 -9.93
C THR A 240 19.75 5.30 -10.28
N ALA A 241 18.65 5.07 -9.56
CA ALA A 241 17.36 5.73 -9.76
C ALA A 241 17.49 7.25 -9.67
N ALA A 242 18.13 7.75 -8.61
CA ALA A 242 18.40 9.18 -8.42
C ALA A 242 19.19 9.80 -9.57
N LEU A 243 20.25 9.13 -10.00
CA LEU A 243 21.10 9.61 -11.11
C LEU A 243 20.37 9.60 -12.45
N GLU A 244 19.49 8.64 -12.71
CA GLU A 244 18.70 8.58 -13.94
C GLU A 244 17.72 9.78 -14.03
N VAL A 245 17.04 10.13 -12.93
CA VAL A 245 16.16 11.32 -12.90
C VAL A 245 16.98 12.59 -12.99
N GLN A 246 18.09 12.70 -12.25
CA GLN A 246 18.95 13.89 -12.29
C GLN A 246 19.56 14.16 -13.67
N LYS A 247 19.89 13.10 -14.42
CA LYS A 247 20.43 13.21 -15.79
C LYS A 247 19.34 13.46 -16.85
N GLY A 248 18.06 13.39 -16.47
CA GLY A 248 16.93 13.50 -17.39
C GLY A 248 16.74 12.28 -18.29
N SER A 249 17.30 11.11 -17.94
CA SER A 249 17.02 9.84 -18.60
C SER A 249 15.75 9.16 -18.05
N ALA A 250 15.28 9.60 -16.90
CA ALA A 250 13.93 9.33 -16.40
C ALA A 250 13.23 10.65 -16.06
N ASP A 251 11.91 10.67 -16.17
CA ASP A 251 11.08 11.86 -15.90
C ASP A 251 10.61 11.90 -14.46
N ALA A 252 10.40 10.73 -13.84
CA ALA A 252 10.05 10.64 -12.43
C ALA A 252 10.51 9.30 -11.82
N GLU A 253 10.62 9.28 -10.50
CA GLU A 253 10.66 8.07 -9.69
C GLU A 253 9.60 8.16 -8.58
N SER A 254 9.11 7.02 -8.12
CA SER A 254 8.14 6.96 -7.05
C SER A 254 8.54 5.88 -6.03
N ASN A 255 8.75 6.31 -4.78
CA ASN A 255 9.04 5.46 -3.61
C ASN A 255 10.35 4.63 -3.69
N VAL A 256 11.28 4.96 -4.58
CA VAL A 256 12.59 4.29 -4.72
C VAL A 256 13.64 4.94 -3.82
N LEU A 257 13.61 6.27 -3.70
CA LEU A 257 14.65 7.02 -2.99
C LEU A 257 14.47 6.99 -1.47
N THR A 258 15.60 7.01 -0.77
CA THR A 258 15.59 7.30 0.67
C THR A 258 15.34 8.79 0.89
N LEU A 259 14.80 9.15 2.06
CA LEU A 259 14.57 10.54 2.42
C LEU A 259 15.83 11.40 2.36
N ASP A 260 16.99 10.85 2.74
CA ASP A 260 18.27 11.58 2.66
C ASP A 260 18.63 11.91 1.20
N MET A 261 18.34 11.02 0.27
CA MET A 261 18.55 11.26 -1.16
C MET A 261 17.56 12.29 -1.71
N VAL A 262 16.27 12.18 -1.34
CA VAL A 262 15.25 13.18 -1.67
C VAL A 262 15.68 14.56 -1.19
N HIS A 263 16.17 14.67 0.05
CA HIS A 263 16.69 15.93 0.58
C HIS A 263 17.91 16.45 -0.19
N ALA A 264 18.84 15.58 -0.52
CA ALA A 264 20.02 15.98 -1.30
C ALA A 264 19.66 16.47 -2.71
N MET A 265 18.52 16.01 -3.25
CA MET A 265 18.02 16.39 -4.57
C MET A 265 17.17 17.66 -4.59
N ARG A 266 16.61 18.09 -3.43
CA ARG A 266 15.74 19.28 -3.34
C ARG A 266 16.38 20.58 -3.81
N ASP A 267 17.68 20.72 -3.59
CA ASP A 267 18.44 21.90 -4.03
C ASP A 267 18.88 21.81 -5.51
N SER A 268 18.57 20.70 -6.17
CA SER A 268 18.87 20.50 -7.59
C SER A 268 17.97 21.40 -8.45
N LYS A 269 18.57 22.15 -9.37
CA LYS A 269 17.82 22.93 -10.37
C LYS A 269 17.22 22.08 -11.50
N GLN A 270 17.42 20.77 -11.47
CA GLN A 270 17.07 19.85 -12.56
C GLN A 270 15.83 19.02 -12.27
N VAL A 271 15.47 18.90 -10.99
CA VAL A 271 14.37 18.07 -10.51
C VAL A 271 13.55 18.78 -9.44
N GLU A 272 12.32 18.37 -9.28
CA GLU A 272 11.41 18.79 -8.22
C GLU A 272 10.99 17.58 -7.38
N THR A 273 10.60 17.85 -6.16
CA THR A 273 10.07 16.82 -5.25
C THR A 273 8.65 17.19 -4.88
N SER A 274 7.72 16.31 -5.18
CA SER A 274 6.35 16.39 -4.71
C SER A 274 6.15 15.42 -3.55
N SER A 275 5.62 15.92 -2.43
CA SER A 275 5.38 15.16 -1.22
C SER A 275 3.89 15.20 -0.89
N GLY A 276 3.34 14.08 -0.52
CA GLY A 276 1.94 13.96 -0.08
C GLY A 276 1.79 13.01 1.09
N PRO A 277 0.70 13.18 1.87
CA PRO A 277 0.42 12.35 3.01
C PRO A 277 0.36 10.86 2.65
N GLY A 278 1.26 10.03 3.21
CA GLY A 278 1.23 8.58 3.02
C GLY A 278 0.24 7.88 3.96
N SER A 279 -0.29 6.74 3.53
CA SER A 279 -1.15 5.86 4.34
C SER A 279 -0.37 4.79 5.11
N ASN A 280 0.86 4.50 4.71
CA ASN A 280 1.69 3.50 5.40
C ASN A 280 1.99 3.91 6.84
N VAL A 281 1.82 3.02 7.79
CA VAL A 281 2.05 3.31 9.22
C VAL A 281 3.15 2.45 9.82
N TRP A 282 4.10 3.08 10.51
CA TRP A 282 5.04 2.39 11.39
C TRP A 282 4.41 2.14 12.75
N TYR A 283 4.62 0.97 13.33
CA TYR A 283 4.07 0.60 14.63
C TYR A 283 4.94 -0.39 15.37
N LEU A 284 4.84 -0.37 16.71
CA LEU A 284 5.27 -1.44 17.58
C LEU A 284 4.07 -2.35 17.85
N ASN A 285 4.29 -3.66 17.92
CA ASN A 285 3.26 -4.61 18.35
C ASN A 285 3.80 -5.46 19.49
N PHE A 286 2.94 -5.75 20.45
CA PHE A 286 3.25 -6.50 21.67
C PHE A 286 2.68 -7.92 21.59
N ASN A 287 3.46 -8.90 22.03
CA ASN A 287 2.94 -10.22 22.29
C ASN A 287 2.17 -10.21 23.62
N THR A 288 0.84 -10.22 23.57
CA THR A 288 0.00 -10.15 24.77
C THR A 288 -0.02 -11.46 25.57
N GLN A 289 0.59 -12.53 25.07
CA GLN A 289 0.81 -13.78 25.80
C GLN A 289 2.11 -13.76 26.63
N ASP A 290 3.00 -12.79 26.38
CA ASP A 290 4.25 -12.67 27.15
C ASP A 290 3.95 -12.34 28.62
N ALA A 291 4.73 -12.93 29.54
CA ALA A 291 4.50 -12.81 30.97
C ALA A 291 4.49 -11.35 31.47
N ALA A 292 5.32 -10.48 30.89
CA ALA A 292 5.36 -9.05 31.22
C ALA A 292 4.33 -8.24 30.41
N LEU A 293 4.23 -8.52 29.12
CA LEU A 293 3.42 -7.73 28.20
C LEU A 293 1.93 -8.05 28.22
N LYS A 294 1.47 -9.09 28.93
CA LYS A 294 0.05 -9.34 29.17
C LYS A 294 -0.62 -8.23 30.00
N ASP A 295 0.13 -7.56 30.88
CA ASP A 295 -0.36 -6.44 31.66
C ASP A 295 -0.36 -5.16 30.83
N LYS A 296 -1.54 -4.55 30.62
CA LYS A 296 -1.64 -3.32 29.83
C LYS A 296 -0.82 -2.16 30.39
N ARG A 297 -0.60 -2.11 31.73
CA ARG A 297 0.20 -1.05 32.36
C ARG A 297 1.64 -1.08 31.88
N VAL A 298 2.20 -2.26 31.60
CA VAL A 298 3.54 -2.42 31.03
C VAL A 298 3.58 -1.89 29.60
N ARG A 299 2.56 -2.21 28.78
CA ARG A 299 2.47 -1.72 27.39
C ARG A 299 2.29 -0.20 27.34
N GLN A 300 1.43 0.35 28.20
CA GLN A 300 1.25 1.80 28.36
C GLN A 300 2.53 2.49 28.85
N ALA A 301 3.28 1.86 29.77
CA ALA A 301 4.56 2.38 30.23
C ALA A 301 5.57 2.50 29.08
N ILE A 302 5.62 1.50 28.20
CA ILE A 302 6.49 1.55 27.01
C ILE A 302 6.05 2.72 26.09
N ALA A 303 4.76 2.92 25.90
CA ALA A 303 4.25 4.03 25.07
C ALA A 303 4.61 5.41 25.66
N PHE A 304 4.48 5.61 26.99
CA PHE A 304 4.91 6.84 27.66
C PHE A 304 6.43 7.04 27.68
N ALA A 305 7.20 5.96 27.65
CA ALA A 305 8.67 6.05 27.68
C ALA A 305 9.31 6.47 26.34
N ILE A 306 8.55 6.41 25.25
CA ILE A 306 9.04 6.72 23.90
C ILE A 306 8.66 8.16 23.52
N ASP A 307 9.65 9.00 23.27
CA ASP A 307 9.50 10.34 22.70
C ASP A 307 9.49 10.24 21.17
N ARG A 308 8.31 10.08 20.58
CA ARG A 308 8.13 9.88 19.14
C ARG A 308 8.48 11.11 18.30
N PRO A 309 8.06 12.36 18.67
CA PRO A 309 8.35 13.55 17.87
C PRO A 309 9.83 13.79 17.53
N PRO A 310 10.79 13.71 18.47
CA PRO A 310 12.21 13.88 18.13
C PRO A 310 12.75 12.79 17.20
N ILE A 311 12.32 11.54 17.37
CA ILE A 311 12.72 10.45 16.46
C ILE A 311 12.20 10.74 15.06
N MET A 312 10.92 11.09 14.95
CA MET A 312 10.28 11.45 13.70
C MET A 312 10.96 12.65 13.03
N ALA A 313 11.25 13.71 13.79
CA ALA A 313 11.94 14.90 13.27
C ALA A 313 13.35 14.58 12.76
N ALA A 314 14.09 13.72 13.45
CA ALA A 314 15.45 13.36 13.06
C ALA A 314 15.49 12.47 11.81
N LEU A 315 14.58 11.48 11.71
CA LEU A 315 14.59 10.51 10.61
C LEU A 315 13.79 10.97 9.40
N TRP A 316 12.68 11.70 9.62
CA TRP A 316 11.73 12.07 8.57
C TRP A 316 11.74 13.56 8.22
N ARG A 317 12.43 14.40 9.01
CA ARG A 317 12.70 15.82 8.74
C ARG A 317 11.45 16.63 8.30
N GLY A 318 10.29 16.33 8.88
CA GLY A 318 9.02 16.96 8.53
C GLY A 318 8.19 16.24 7.46
N HIS A 319 8.68 15.10 6.93
CA HIS A 319 8.01 14.25 5.93
C HIS A 319 7.36 13.01 6.58
N ALA A 320 6.80 13.20 7.74
CA ALA A 320 5.96 12.23 8.42
C ALA A 320 5.01 12.94 9.39
N ARG A 321 3.92 12.27 9.72
CA ARG A 321 2.95 12.72 10.72
C ARG A 321 2.86 11.70 11.83
N LEU A 322 2.67 12.21 13.07
CA LEU A 322 2.51 11.34 14.22
C LEU A 322 1.26 10.48 14.07
N ALA A 323 1.38 9.20 14.37
CA ALA A 323 0.25 8.29 14.33
C ALA A 323 -0.33 8.11 15.73
N THR A 324 -1.66 8.21 15.85
CA THR A 324 -2.41 7.93 17.07
C THR A 324 -3.27 6.68 16.91
N THR A 325 -3.51 6.27 15.68
CA THR A 325 -4.26 5.08 15.27
C THR A 325 -3.59 4.40 14.08
N LEU A 326 -4.14 3.29 13.58
CA LEU A 326 -3.69 2.62 12.36
C LEU A 326 -4.27 3.25 11.09
N LEU A 327 -5.35 4.02 11.20
CA LEU A 327 -5.95 4.70 10.06
C LEU A 327 -5.21 6.01 9.76
N PRO A 328 -4.95 6.32 8.49
CA PRO A 328 -4.20 7.54 8.14
C PRO A 328 -4.96 8.80 8.60
N PRO A 329 -4.23 9.90 8.88
CA PRO A 329 -4.84 11.16 9.23
C PRO A 329 -5.82 11.65 8.16
N GLY A 330 -7.00 12.09 8.59
CA GLY A 330 -8.07 12.53 7.68
C GLY A 330 -9.00 11.40 7.22
N HIS A 331 -8.70 10.15 7.53
CA HIS A 331 -9.59 9.03 7.21
C HIS A 331 -10.93 9.17 7.94
N TRP A 332 -12.04 8.93 7.24
CA TRP A 332 -13.40 9.12 7.76
C TRP A 332 -13.70 8.35 9.07
N ALA A 333 -13.09 7.18 9.27
CA ALA A 333 -13.25 6.36 10.47
C ALA A 333 -12.18 6.60 11.54
N ALA A 334 -11.18 7.46 11.31
CA ALA A 334 -10.14 7.73 12.29
C ALA A 334 -10.73 8.46 13.50
N ALA A 335 -10.37 8.01 14.70
CA ALA A 335 -10.64 8.73 15.93
C ALA A 335 -9.69 9.92 16.05
N SER A 336 -10.20 11.05 16.52
CA SER A 336 -9.39 12.22 16.86
C SER A 336 -8.64 12.02 18.18
N ASP A 337 -7.58 12.80 18.40
CA ASP A 337 -6.79 12.77 19.65
C ASP A 337 -7.64 13.12 20.88
N SER A 338 -8.75 13.82 20.71
CA SER A 338 -9.69 14.13 21.79
C SER A 338 -10.65 12.98 22.11
N GLU A 339 -10.80 12.02 21.21
CA GLU A 339 -11.69 10.87 21.38
C GLU A 339 -11.00 9.66 22.01
N ILE A 340 -9.66 9.55 21.95
CA ILE A 340 -8.89 8.40 22.42
C ILE A 340 -7.82 8.79 23.45
N ALA A 341 -7.33 7.81 24.21
CA ALA A 341 -6.20 8.01 25.10
C ALA A 341 -4.92 8.30 24.31
N THR A 342 -4.18 9.35 24.68
CA THR A 342 -2.91 9.72 24.11
C THR A 342 -1.76 9.46 25.07
N TYR A 343 -0.56 9.26 24.53
CA TYR A 343 0.63 8.88 25.28
C TYR A 343 1.78 9.85 24.97
N PRO A 344 1.71 11.09 25.52
CA PRO A 344 2.84 12.02 25.44
C PRO A 344 4.01 11.45 26.23
N HIS A 345 5.24 11.78 25.83
CA HIS A 345 6.44 11.32 26.51
C HIS A 345 6.47 11.73 27.99
N ASP A 346 6.45 10.73 28.87
CA ASP A 346 6.49 10.90 30.32
C ASP A 346 7.19 9.69 30.98
N PRO A 347 8.52 9.70 31.06
CA PRO A 347 9.26 8.59 31.66
C PRO A 347 8.95 8.37 33.16
N ALA A 348 8.54 9.43 33.87
CA ALA A 348 8.19 9.30 35.29
C ALA A 348 6.87 8.53 35.44
N LYS A 349 5.87 8.85 34.63
CA LYS A 349 4.61 8.10 34.57
C LYS A 349 4.83 6.66 34.09
N ALA A 350 5.71 6.44 33.11
CA ALA A 350 6.11 5.11 32.66
C ALA A 350 6.71 4.30 33.83
N ALA A 351 7.65 4.87 34.59
CA ALA A 351 8.23 4.21 35.76
C ALA A 351 7.19 3.90 36.84
N ALA A 352 6.23 4.82 37.10
CA ALA A 352 5.14 4.60 38.08
C ALA A 352 4.19 3.48 37.65
N LEU A 353 3.88 3.36 36.34
CA LEU A 353 3.09 2.25 35.80
C LEU A 353 3.79 0.90 35.99
N LEU A 354 5.11 0.84 35.70
CA LEU A 354 5.91 -0.37 35.92
C LEU A 354 5.94 -0.76 37.39
N GLU A 355 6.14 0.21 38.31
CA GLU A 355 6.10 0.01 39.75
C GLU A 355 4.75 -0.59 40.17
N SER A 356 3.64 0.00 39.73
CA SER A 356 2.28 -0.49 40.02
C SER A 356 2.00 -1.87 39.45
N ALA A 357 2.69 -2.25 38.39
CA ALA A 357 2.63 -3.58 37.78
C ALA A 357 3.55 -4.62 38.46
N GLY A 358 4.30 -4.21 39.53
CA GLY A 358 5.18 -5.09 40.28
C GLY A 358 6.63 -5.15 39.79
N TYR A 359 7.00 -4.29 38.82
CA TYR A 359 8.38 -4.20 38.27
C TYR A 359 9.18 -3.12 39.00
N HIS A 360 9.82 -3.49 40.13
CA HIS A 360 10.63 -2.62 40.95
C HIS A 360 12.04 -2.44 40.38
N ALA A 361 12.66 -1.27 40.62
CA ALA A 361 14.02 -1.03 40.16
C ALA A 361 15.02 -1.91 40.91
N GLY A 362 15.85 -2.63 40.18
CA GLY A 362 16.99 -3.34 40.72
C GLY A 362 18.15 -2.42 41.10
N ALA A 363 19.24 -2.99 41.63
CA ALA A 363 20.44 -2.24 41.97
C ALA A 363 21.11 -1.54 40.77
N ASP A 364 20.86 -2.02 39.55
CA ASP A 364 21.28 -1.46 38.28
C ASP A 364 20.30 -0.43 37.70
N GLY A 365 19.24 -0.09 38.44
CA GLY A 365 18.17 0.80 38.03
C GLY A 365 17.20 0.19 37.01
N VAL A 366 17.39 -1.07 36.59
CA VAL A 366 16.53 -1.75 35.63
C VAL A 366 15.32 -2.38 36.34
N ARG A 367 14.14 -2.09 35.83
CA ARG A 367 12.86 -2.65 36.27
C ARG A 367 12.44 -3.85 35.41
N LEU A 368 12.71 -3.76 34.10
CA LEU A 368 12.22 -4.74 33.13
C LEU A 368 13.23 -4.90 31.98
N ARG A 369 13.43 -6.14 31.54
CA ARG A 369 14.25 -6.47 30.38
C ARG A 369 13.35 -7.03 29.29
N LEU A 370 13.41 -6.41 28.09
CA LEU A 370 12.59 -6.78 26.94
C LEU A 370 13.45 -6.90 25.68
N THR A 371 12.91 -7.61 24.71
CA THR A 371 13.51 -7.76 23.37
C THR A 371 12.62 -7.15 22.32
N LEU A 372 13.20 -6.28 21.46
CA LEU A 372 12.58 -5.73 20.27
C LEU A 372 13.18 -6.43 19.04
N LYS A 373 12.33 -7.08 18.26
CA LYS A 373 12.68 -7.64 16.95
C LYS A 373 12.42 -6.63 15.83
N ILE A 374 13.36 -6.52 14.92
CA ILE A 374 13.30 -5.68 13.72
C ILE A 374 13.88 -6.43 12.51
N SER A 375 13.58 -5.94 11.31
CA SER A 375 14.31 -6.34 10.10
C SER A 375 15.69 -5.68 10.04
N THR A 376 16.45 -5.97 8.99
CA THR A 376 17.73 -5.30 8.68
C THR A 376 17.57 -3.91 8.05
N ASP A 377 16.34 -3.41 7.93
CA ASP A 377 16.04 -2.07 7.43
C ASP A 377 16.73 -1.00 8.29
N GLU A 378 17.41 -0.06 7.64
CA GLU A 378 18.22 0.96 8.34
C GLU A 378 17.36 1.95 9.14
N THR A 379 16.19 2.33 8.61
CA THR A 379 15.25 3.20 9.33
C THR A 379 14.72 2.50 10.58
N ALA A 380 14.40 1.19 10.47
CA ALA A 380 14.01 0.38 11.61
C ALA A 380 15.12 0.29 12.65
N ARG A 381 16.37 0.13 12.22
CA ARG A 381 17.54 0.07 13.11
C ARG A 381 17.77 1.38 13.87
N LEU A 382 17.77 2.51 13.17
CA LEU A 382 17.96 3.84 13.79
C LEU A 382 16.82 4.18 14.75
N THR A 383 15.58 3.88 14.37
CA THR A 383 14.40 4.01 15.23
C THR A 383 14.55 3.19 16.51
N ALA A 384 14.91 1.91 16.38
CA ALA A 384 15.05 1.00 17.52
C ALA A 384 16.17 1.45 18.49
N ILE A 385 17.30 1.94 17.99
CA ILE A 385 18.40 2.49 18.81
C ILE A 385 17.93 3.72 19.57
N SER A 386 17.20 4.63 18.94
CA SER A 386 16.67 5.83 19.60
C SER A 386 15.68 5.45 20.70
N MET A 387 14.76 4.52 20.43
CA MET A 387 13.82 4.00 21.45
C MET A 387 14.56 3.29 22.60
N GLN A 388 15.58 2.48 22.30
CA GLN A 388 16.38 1.79 23.32
C GLN A 388 17.02 2.75 24.31
N GLN A 389 17.47 3.91 23.84
CA GLN A 389 18.06 4.95 24.72
C GLN A 389 16.98 5.61 25.58
N GLN A 390 15.85 5.96 25.00
CA GLN A 390 14.76 6.68 25.69
C GLN A 390 14.12 5.84 26.81
N VAL A 391 13.81 4.58 26.54
CA VAL A 391 13.09 3.73 27.52
C VAL A 391 13.91 3.42 28.77
N ARG A 392 15.22 3.64 28.74
CA ARG A 392 16.10 3.51 29.93
C ARG A 392 15.72 4.46 31.05
N ALA A 393 15.23 5.66 30.74
CA ALA A 393 14.76 6.63 31.73
C ALA A 393 13.60 6.10 32.59
N ALA A 394 12.79 5.19 32.05
CA ALA A 394 11.73 4.49 32.78
C ALA A 394 12.20 3.17 33.45
N GLY A 395 13.50 2.83 33.34
CA GLY A 395 14.06 1.58 33.87
C GLY A 395 13.85 0.36 32.96
N ILE A 396 13.59 0.56 31.67
CA ILE A 396 13.44 -0.55 30.70
C ILE A 396 14.77 -0.79 30.00
N ALA A 397 15.33 -1.99 30.11
CA ALA A 397 16.47 -2.44 29.32
C ALA A 397 15.98 -3.18 28.06
N LEU A 398 16.05 -2.52 26.91
CA LEU A 398 15.59 -3.05 25.64
C LEU A 398 16.76 -3.66 24.86
N THR A 399 16.65 -4.94 24.48
CA THR A 399 17.61 -5.62 23.60
C THR A 399 17.08 -5.66 22.19
N ILE A 400 17.84 -5.14 21.22
CA ILE A 400 17.47 -5.16 19.80
C ILE A 400 17.96 -6.46 19.17
N ARG A 401 17.08 -7.15 18.44
CA ARG A 401 17.36 -8.32 17.62
C ARG A 401 16.97 -8.05 16.18
N SER A 402 17.97 -7.92 15.32
CA SER A 402 17.79 -7.72 13.87
C SER A 402 17.98 -9.05 13.12
N ALA A 403 17.16 -9.27 12.10
CA ALA A 403 17.27 -10.40 11.19
C ALA A 403 16.87 -9.98 9.77
N GLU A 404 17.32 -10.75 8.77
CA GLU A 404 16.85 -10.59 7.40
C GLU A 404 15.31 -10.68 7.36
N PHE A 405 14.66 -9.92 6.42
CA PHE A 405 13.21 -9.71 6.45
C PHE A 405 12.39 -11.00 6.47
N GLY A 406 12.74 -11.99 5.65
CA GLY A 406 12.03 -13.27 5.59
C GLY A 406 12.09 -14.04 6.91
N THR A 407 13.27 -14.08 7.55
CA THR A 407 13.47 -14.69 8.87
C THR A 407 12.71 -13.91 9.94
N PHE A 408 12.85 -12.58 9.95
CA PHE A 408 12.12 -11.70 10.87
C PHE A 408 10.61 -11.88 10.75
N TYR A 409 10.07 -11.85 9.54
CA TYR A 409 8.64 -11.97 9.29
C TYR A 409 8.09 -13.36 9.66
N SER A 410 8.86 -14.41 9.39
CA SER A 410 8.53 -15.77 9.81
C SER A 410 8.45 -15.91 11.34
N ASP A 411 9.40 -15.31 12.07
CA ASP A 411 9.39 -15.30 13.53
C ASP A 411 8.17 -14.55 14.08
N VAL A 412 7.87 -13.38 13.52
CA VAL A 412 6.70 -12.57 13.88
C VAL A 412 5.40 -13.33 13.63
N THR A 413 5.28 -14.00 12.49
CA THR A 413 4.07 -14.77 12.13
C THR A 413 3.88 -15.98 13.05
N ARG A 414 4.97 -16.56 13.56
CA ARG A 414 4.94 -17.68 14.52
C ARG A 414 4.81 -17.24 15.98
N GLY A 415 4.69 -15.96 16.27
CA GLY A 415 4.61 -15.43 17.63
C GLY A 415 5.93 -15.47 18.41
N MET A 416 7.08 -15.66 17.74
CA MET A 416 8.41 -15.78 18.35
C MET A 416 9.04 -14.41 18.64
N PHE A 417 8.34 -13.58 19.41
CA PHE A 417 8.78 -12.23 19.79
C PHE A 417 8.15 -11.80 21.11
N GLN A 418 8.72 -10.80 21.77
CA GLN A 418 8.08 -10.00 22.82
C GLN A 418 7.50 -8.72 22.21
N ILE A 419 8.34 -7.95 21.52
CA ILE A 419 7.96 -6.73 20.79
C ILE A 419 8.54 -6.86 19.38
N TYR A 420 7.80 -6.43 18.37
CA TYR A 420 8.36 -6.18 17.04
C TYR A 420 7.97 -4.80 16.53
N MET A 421 8.78 -4.28 15.62
CA MET A 421 8.48 -3.07 14.87
C MET A 421 8.38 -3.39 13.39
N LEU A 422 7.32 -2.92 12.76
CA LEU A 422 7.05 -3.14 11.34
C LEU A 422 6.36 -1.91 10.74
N LYS A 423 6.47 -1.77 9.43
CA LYS A 423 5.68 -0.86 8.62
C LYS A 423 4.49 -1.61 8.03
N TRP A 424 3.28 -1.12 8.26
CA TRP A 424 2.11 -1.59 7.55
C TRP A 424 2.04 -0.90 6.19
N VAL A 425 1.87 -1.67 5.13
CA VAL A 425 1.82 -1.17 3.75
C VAL A 425 0.51 -1.60 3.11
N GLY A 426 -0.26 -0.64 2.62
CA GLY A 426 -1.56 -0.86 1.98
C GLY A 426 -2.66 -1.34 2.94
N SER A 427 -3.86 -1.45 2.44
CA SER A 427 -5.05 -2.02 3.14
C SER A 427 -5.48 -1.34 4.44
N ASN A 428 -4.75 -0.37 4.98
CA ASN A 428 -5.16 0.42 6.15
C ASN A 428 -5.98 1.66 5.77
N GLU A 429 -6.36 1.75 4.54
CA GLU A 429 -7.34 2.68 3.98
C GLU A 429 -8.77 2.17 4.15
N ASP A 430 -8.95 0.87 4.47
CA ASP A 430 -10.20 0.32 4.97
C ASP A 430 -10.12 0.16 6.50
N PRO A 431 -11.09 0.67 7.27
CA PRO A 431 -11.10 0.49 8.70
C PRO A 431 -11.26 -0.97 9.14
N ASP A 432 -11.60 -1.91 8.26
CA ASP A 432 -11.59 -3.35 8.57
C ASP A 432 -10.17 -3.89 8.84
N ILE A 433 -9.12 -3.08 8.61
CA ILE A 433 -7.76 -3.35 9.11
C ILE A 433 -7.75 -3.67 10.60
N PHE A 434 -8.61 -3.04 11.40
CA PHE A 434 -8.73 -3.34 12.82
C PHE A 434 -9.19 -4.76 13.06
N ARG A 435 -10.11 -5.29 12.25
CA ARG A 435 -10.52 -6.68 12.31
C ARG A 435 -9.37 -7.61 11.95
N TYR A 436 -8.66 -7.31 10.87
CA TYR A 436 -7.55 -8.13 10.42
C TYR A 436 -6.42 -8.20 11.44
N MET A 437 -6.15 -7.10 12.18
CA MET A 437 -5.05 -7.00 13.15
C MET A 437 -5.43 -7.37 14.59
N TYR A 438 -6.71 -7.26 14.99
CA TYR A 438 -7.06 -7.35 16.43
C TYR A 438 -8.21 -8.29 16.75
N SER A 439 -8.97 -8.79 15.77
CA SER A 439 -10.01 -9.78 16.07
C SER A 439 -9.40 -11.12 16.48
N SER A 440 -10.01 -11.77 17.48
CA SER A 440 -9.52 -13.03 18.06
C SER A 440 -9.63 -14.23 17.10
N ASP A 441 -10.41 -14.12 16.02
CA ASP A 441 -10.49 -15.11 14.95
C ASP A 441 -9.43 -14.92 13.84
N ARG A 442 -8.56 -13.89 13.97
CA ARG A 442 -7.57 -13.45 12.96
C ARG A 442 -6.11 -13.68 13.36
N PHE A 443 -5.84 -14.69 14.16
CA PHE A 443 -4.47 -15.15 14.37
C PHE A 443 -3.88 -15.72 13.08
N PRO A 444 -2.56 -15.56 12.87
CA PRO A 444 -1.90 -16.18 11.72
C PRO A 444 -2.20 -17.70 11.61
N PRO A 445 -2.42 -18.27 10.43
CA PRO A 445 -2.33 -17.63 9.11
C PRO A 445 -3.61 -16.92 8.62
N LYS A 446 -4.69 -16.87 9.43
CA LYS A 446 -6.00 -16.32 9.02
C LYS A 446 -6.04 -14.79 8.98
N GLY A 447 -5.08 -14.12 9.61
CA GLY A 447 -5.00 -12.67 9.70
C GLY A 447 -3.68 -12.22 10.31
N ALA A 448 -3.63 -10.97 10.76
CA ALA A 448 -2.44 -10.32 11.28
C ALA A 448 -2.50 -10.01 12.80
N ASN A 449 -3.38 -10.65 13.55
CA ASN A 449 -3.36 -10.58 15.01
C ASN A 449 -2.17 -11.39 15.56
N ARG A 450 -0.95 -10.93 15.23
CA ARG A 450 0.31 -11.61 15.59
C ARG A 450 0.63 -11.51 17.07
N GLY A 451 0.11 -10.46 17.72
CA GLY A 451 0.25 -10.23 19.17
C GLY A 451 -0.68 -11.08 20.03
N HIS A 452 -1.54 -11.90 19.44
CA HIS A 452 -2.53 -12.74 20.13
C HIS A 452 -3.45 -11.97 21.06
N TYR A 453 -3.79 -10.72 20.67
CA TYR A 453 -4.73 -9.90 21.42
C TYR A 453 -6.13 -10.48 21.39
N VAL A 454 -6.83 -10.46 22.53
CA VAL A 454 -8.19 -10.97 22.67
C VAL A 454 -9.01 -9.98 23.49
N ASN A 455 -10.08 -9.46 22.91
CA ASN A 455 -11.08 -8.65 23.60
C ASN A 455 -12.46 -8.89 22.98
N PRO A 456 -13.40 -9.56 23.71
CA PRO A 456 -14.72 -9.89 23.17
C PRO A 456 -15.56 -8.66 22.77
N ARG A 457 -15.33 -7.49 23.39
CA ARG A 457 -16.03 -6.25 23.03
C ARG A 457 -15.51 -5.71 21.70
N VAL A 458 -14.20 -5.76 21.48
CA VAL A 458 -13.60 -5.40 20.18
C VAL A 458 -14.11 -6.34 19.09
N ASP A 459 -14.11 -7.66 19.34
CA ASP A 459 -14.64 -8.64 18.39
C ASP A 459 -16.09 -8.36 18.00
N ALA A 460 -16.94 -8.05 19.01
CA ALA A 460 -18.35 -7.75 18.76
C ALA A 460 -18.57 -6.45 17.96
N LEU A 461 -17.78 -5.39 18.26
CA LEU A 461 -17.86 -4.12 17.54
C LEU A 461 -17.41 -4.28 16.08
N LEU A 462 -16.29 -4.99 15.85
CA LEU A 462 -15.77 -5.25 14.51
C LEU A 462 -16.73 -6.13 13.68
N ALA A 463 -17.34 -7.15 14.30
CA ALA A 463 -18.34 -7.97 13.64
C ALA A 463 -19.59 -7.15 13.28
N LYS A 464 -20.00 -6.23 14.15
CA LYS A 464 -21.13 -5.35 13.89
C LYS A 464 -20.82 -4.37 12.75
N ALA A 465 -19.66 -3.69 12.80
CA ALA A 465 -19.25 -2.77 11.74
C ALA A 465 -19.20 -3.42 10.35
N ALA A 466 -18.80 -4.70 10.28
CA ALA A 466 -18.72 -5.46 9.03
C ALA A 466 -20.10 -5.84 8.46
N THR A 467 -21.17 -5.75 9.25
CA THR A 467 -22.52 -6.19 8.86
C THR A 467 -23.56 -5.07 8.90
N GLU A 468 -23.13 -3.81 9.05
CA GLU A 468 -24.01 -2.64 8.99
C GLU A 468 -24.66 -2.52 7.60
N THR A 469 -25.94 -2.17 7.57
CA THR A 469 -26.77 -2.08 6.36
C THR A 469 -27.70 -0.87 6.42
N GLY A 470 -28.03 -0.29 5.28
CA GLY A 470 -28.91 0.91 5.18
C GLY A 470 -28.44 1.82 4.05
N SER A 471 -28.78 3.11 4.13
CA SER A 471 -28.23 4.08 3.19
C SER A 471 -26.70 4.22 3.41
N PRO A 472 -25.93 4.56 2.37
CA PRO A 472 -24.48 4.71 2.47
C PRO A 472 -24.05 5.63 3.62
N GLU A 473 -24.72 6.77 3.79
CA GLU A 473 -24.41 7.76 4.81
C GLU A 473 -24.69 7.23 6.22
N GLU A 474 -25.81 6.52 6.41
CA GLU A 474 -26.15 5.92 7.70
C GLU A 474 -25.21 4.78 8.06
N VAL A 475 -24.85 3.93 7.09
CA VAL A 475 -23.89 2.86 7.27
C VAL A 475 -22.53 3.42 7.66
N GLN A 476 -22.03 4.43 6.94
CA GLN A 476 -20.77 5.07 7.26
C GLN A 476 -20.77 5.69 8.66
N ALA A 477 -21.84 6.40 9.03
CA ALA A 477 -21.95 7.02 10.35
C ALA A 477 -21.95 5.98 11.49
N ARG A 478 -22.67 4.85 11.34
CA ARG A 478 -22.68 3.77 12.33
C ARG A 478 -21.34 3.06 12.39
N ARG A 479 -20.76 2.69 11.25
CA ARG A 479 -19.41 2.10 11.20
C ARG A 479 -18.37 3.00 11.85
N ARG A 480 -18.44 4.33 11.59
CA ARG A 480 -17.54 5.28 12.26
C ARG A 480 -17.64 5.23 13.77
N ALA A 481 -18.86 5.22 14.30
CA ALA A 481 -19.07 5.17 15.75
C ALA A 481 -18.48 3.87 16.37
N GLU A 482 -18.62 2.75 15.69
CA GLU A 482 -18.09 1.46 16.11
C GLU A 482 -16.56 1.41 16.03
N TYR A 483 -15.98 1.88 14.94
CA TYR A 483 -14.52 1.96 14.79
C TYR A 483 -13.88 2.96 15.76
N VAL A 484 -14.52 4.07 16.08
CA VAL A 484 -14.05 5.00 17.11
C VAL A 484 -14.05 4.33 18.48
N GLU A 485 -15.09 3.55 18.81
CA GLU A 485 -15.12 2.82 20.08
C GLU A 485 -14.06 1.71 20.12
N VAL A 486 -13.81 1.01 19.01
CA VAL A 486 -12.68 0.07 18.88
C VAL A 486 -11.35 0.79 19.15
N GLN A 487 -11.11 1.93 18.52
CA GLN A 487 -9.88 2.71 18.71
C GLN A 487 -9.71 3.21 20.15
N LYS A 488 -10.79 3.58 20.85
CA LYS A 488 -10.74 3.91 22.29
C LYS A 488 -10.24 2.74 23.13
N ILE A 489 -10.79 1.55 22.90
CA ILE A 489 -10.38 0.34 23.61
C ILE A 489 -8.92 -0.01 23.30
N LEU A 490 -8.53 0.02 22.02
CA LEU A 490 -7.17 -0.28 21.59
C LEU A 490 -6.16 0.74 22.14
N ALA A 491 -6.51 2.02 22.20
CA ALA A 491 -5.66 3.04 22.80
C ALA A 491 -5.49 2.82 24.33
N ASP A 492 -6.53 2.40 25.04
CA ASP A 492 -6.42 2.08 26.48
C ASP A 492 -5.67 0.76 26.72
N GLU A 493 -5.97 -0.28 25.97
CA GLU A 493 -5.35 -1.60 26.19
C GLU A 493 -3.96 -1.75 25.57
N MET A 494 -3.61 -0.88 24.62
CA MET A 494 -2.31 -0.76 23.98
C MET A 494 -1.73 -2.08 23.46
N PRO A 495 -2.43 -2.86 22.60
CA PRO A 495 -1.84 -4.04 21.98
C PRO A 495 -0.72 -3.68 20.98
N SER A 496 -0.73 -2.44 20.48
CA SER A 496 0.30 -1.86 19.61
C SER A 496 0.46 -0.36 19.89
N VAL A 497 1.62 0.19 19.54
CA VAL A 497 1.90 1.64 19.55
C VAL A 497 2.04 2.11 18.11
N PRO A 498 1.06 2.83 17.55
CA PRO A 498 1.26 3.56 16.29
C PRO A 498 2.37 4.58 16.45
N LEU A 499 3.26 4.70 15.48
CA LEU A 499 4.43 5.59 15.55
C LEU A 499 4.24 6.83 14.67
N TRP A 500 4.25 6.66 13.37
CA TRP A 500 4.09 7.73 12.38
C TRP A 500 3.68 7.21 11.01
N TYR A 501 3.17 8.13 10.19
CA TYR A 501 2.88 7.97 8.77
C TYR A 501 3.92 8.74 7.98
N PRO A 502 4.86 8.09 7.28
CA PRO A 502 5.72 8.77 6.31
C PRO A 502 4.90 9.34 5.16
N ASP A 503 5.35 10.47 4.64
CA ASP A 503 4.82 10.96 3.37
C ASP A 503 5.30 10.08 2.22
N ASN A 504 4.52 10.03 1.15
CA ASN A 504 4.95 9.48 -0.13
C ASN A 504 5.65 10.58 -0.92
N GLU A 505 6.82 10.25 -1.48
CA GLU A 505 7.65 11.18 -2.22
C GLU A 505 7.70 10.76 -3.69
N VAL A 506 7.58 11.73 -4.58
CA VAL A 506 7.81 11.59 -6.02
C VAL A 506 8.86 12.61 -6.42
N LEU A 507 10.02 12.14 -6.86
CA LEU A 507 11.03 13.00 -7.50
C LEU A 507 10.74 13.04 -8.99
N HIS A 508 10.63 14.24 -9.57
CA HIS A 508 10.26 14.39 -10.96
C HIS A 508 11.00 15.54 -11.66
N SER A 509 11.08 15.45 -12.96
CA SER A 509 11.60 16.52 -13.82
C SER A 509 10.60 17.66 -13.97
N HIS A 510 11.07 18.85 -14.34
CA HIS A 510 10.22 20.01 -14.65
C HIS A 510 9.33 19.82 -15.90
N ARG A 511 9.37 18.64 -16.53
CA ARG A 511 8.50 18.31 -17.68
C ARG A 511 7.05 18.03 -17.26
N ILE A 512 6.84 17.75 -15.98
CA ILE A 512 5.50 17.54 -15.40
C ILE A 512 5.28 18.58 -14.30
N GLU A 513 4.07 19.10 -14.28
CA GLU A 513 3.60 20.07 -13.29
C GLU A 513 2.46 19.45 -12.49
N ASN A 514 2.20 19.96 -11.28
CA ASN A 514 1.08 19.55 -10.43
C ASN A 514 1.07 18.05 -10.08
N VAL A 515 2.25 17.47 -9.87
CA VAL A 515 2.36 16.09 -9.37
C VAL A 515 1.81 16.03 -7.96
N VAL A 516 0.71 15.31 -7.79
CA VAL A 516 0.11 15.05 -6.47
C VAL A 516 0.45 13.62 -6.08
N SER A 517 1.21 13.46 -5.01
CA SER A 517 1.47 12.16 -4.42
C SER A 517 0.29 11.76 -3.54
N ARG A 518 -0.37 10.65 -3.85
CA ARG A 518 -1.49 10.13 -3.07
C ARG A 518 -1.04 9.26 -1.90
N GLY A 519 -1.91 9.11 -0.89
CA GLY A 519 -1.63 8.31 0.29
C GLY A 519 -1.32 6.84 0.00
N ASP A 520 -1.99 6.25 -0.96
CA ASP A 520 -1.78 4.88 -1.43
C ASP A 520 -0.55 4.72 -2.35
N GLY A 521 0.05 5.85 -2.79
CA GLY A 521 1.18 5.86 -3.72
C GLY A 521 0.80 5.48 -5.15
N ASN A 522 -0.48 5.54 -5.52
CA ASN A 522 -0.96 5.29 -6.88
C ASN A 522 -0.45 6.36 -7.86
N PHE A 523 -0.35 5.97 -9.13
CA PHE A 523 0.14 6.82 -10.22
C PHE A 523 -0.96 7.69 -10.84
N ASP A 524 -1.89 8.17 -10.02
CA ASP A 524 -3.00 9.01 -10.49
C ASP A 524 -2.54 10.31 -11.17
N PHE A 525 -1.35 10.79 -10.84
CA PHE A 525 -0.72 11.91 -11.51
C PHE A 525 -0.39 11.64 -12.99
N LEU A 526 -0.52 10.40 -13.46
CA LEU A 526 -0.34 9.99 -14.86
C LEU A 526 -1.68 9.71 -15.59
N ARG A 527 -2.82 9.83 -14.88
CA ARG A 527 -4.15 9.54 -15.47
C ARG A 527 -4.74 10.64 -16.31
#